data_99cc4b13d9a77cd9f2bfad94d3ed5af4
#
_entry.id   99cc4b13d9a77cd9f2bfad94d3ed5af4
#
_cell.length_a   1.000
_cell.length_b   1.000
_cell.length_c   1.000
_cell.angle_alpha   90.00
_cell.angle_beta   90.00
_cell.angle_gamma   90.00
#
_symmetry.space_group_name_H-M   'P 1'
#
loop_
_entity.id
_entity.type
_entity.pdbx_description
1 polymer ?
#
loop_
_entity_poly.entity_id
_entity_poly.type
_entity_poly.pdbx_seq_one_letter_code
_entity_poly.pdbx_strand_id
1 'polypeptide(L)'
;MKRMLHRAVMAGVIALGWVAGAAAWAASPKVIHTEPSQFSPVVVYEAYGERCMTFGSVEALGRQTCYALDNPQRMVFNYTRMMMGALFVNPAPKRILIVGLGGGTLPSALAALLPQAEIDVVEIDPAVLRVAEDYFRFAPSPRLRVHAADGRAYV
;
A
#
# COMPACT_ATOMS: atom_id res chain seq x y z
N MET A 1 -13.70 -79.61 36.98
CA MET A 1 -14.22 -78.23 37.02
C MET A 1 -13.10 -77.29 36.58
N LYS A 2 -13.05 -76.86 35.26
CA LYS A 2 -12.04 -75.97 34.70
C LYS A 2 -12.79 -74.76 34.18
N ARG A 3 -12.59 -73.53 34.77
CA ARG A 3 -13.12 -72.31 34.33
C ARG A 3 -12.21 -71.74 33.21
N MET A 4 -12.73 -71.64 31.99
CA MET A 4 -12.06 -70.96 30.88
C MET A 4 -12.26 -69.45 31.02
N LEU A 5 -11.17 -68.71 31.15
CA LEU A 5 -11.14 -67.25 31.06
C LEU A 5 -11.07 -66.84 29.58
N HIS A 6 -12.08 -66.17 29.10
CA HIS A 6 -12.06 -65.55 27.77
C HIS A 6 -11.40 -64.17 27.93
N ARG A 7 -10.23 -63.97 27.31
CA ARG A 7 -9.59 -62.68 27.14
C ARG A 7 -10.18 -61.99 25.89
N ALA A 8 -10.97 -60.96 26.10
CA ALA A 8 -11.39 -60.08 25.02
C ALA A 8 -10.22 -59.16 24.61
N VAL A 9 -9.78 -59.29 23.37
CA VAL A 9 -8.82 -58.37 22.76
C VAL A 9 -9.58 -57.21 22.17
N MET A 10 -9.48 -56.06 22.79
CA MET A 10 -10.00 -54.79 22.20
C MET A 10 -8.99 -54.31 21.15
N ALA A 11 -9.36 -54.41 19.89
CA ALA A 11 -8.64 -53.79 18.79
C ALA A 11 -9.00 -52.29 18.76
N GLY A 12 -8.06 -51.43 19.19
CA GLY A 12 -8.19 -49.97 19.07
C GLY A 12 -7.93 -49.54 17.62
N VAL A 13 -8.96 -49.03 16.98
CA VAL A 13 -8.83 -48.38 15.66
C VAL A 13 -8.29 -46.99 15.89
N ILE A 14 -7.04 -46.75 15.56
CA ILE A 14 -6.44 -45.41 15.52
C ILE A 14 -6.89 -44.77 14.21
N ALA A 15 -7.88 -43.90 14.28
CA ALA A 15 -8.26 -43.01 13.15
C ALA A 15 -7.17 -41.95 13.01
N LEU A 16 -6.27 -42.12 12.04
CA LEU A 16 -5.40 -41.03 11.59
C LEU A 16 -6.27 -39.97 10.89
N GLY A 17 -6.60 -38.91 11.63
CA GLY A 17 -7.19 -37.72 11.05
C GLY A 17 -6.18 -37.02 10.13
N TRP A 18 -6.45 -37.03 8.84
CA TRP A 18 -5.77 -36.18 7.86
C TRP A 18 -6.15 -34.74 8.16
N VAL A 19 -5.27 -34.00 8.81
CA VAL A 19 -5.36 -32.53 8.85
C VAL A 19 -4.94 -32.06 7.46
N ALA A 20 -5.94 -31.83 6.60
CA ALA A 20 -5.73 -31.12 5.35
C ALA A 20 -5.33 -29.69 5.72
N GLY A 21 -4.04 -29.44 5.84
CA GLY A 21 -3.49 -28.09 5.93
C GLY A 21 -3.91 -27.35 4.67
N ALA A 22 -4.88 -26.43 4.80
CA ALA A 22 -5.15 -25.45 3.76
C ALA A 22 -3.85 -24.63 3.59
N ALA A 23 -3.05 -25.00 2.58
CA ALA A 23 -1.97 -24.16 2.11
C ALA A 23 -2.65 -22.86 1.67
N ALA A 24 -2.52 -21.81 2.48
CA ALA A 24 -2.87 -20.46 2.07
C ALA A 24 -1.98 -20.15 0.87
N TRP A 25 -2.52 -20.29 -0.32
CA TRP A 25 -1.86 -19.88 -1.55
C TRP A 25 -1.63 -18.39 -1.42
N ALA A 26 -0.39 -18.02 -1.17
CA ALA A 26 0.02 -16.62 -1.21
C ALA A 26 -0.29 -16.15 -2.64
N ALA A 27 -1.34 -15.36 -2.79
CA ALA A 27 -1.75 -14.87 -4.09
C ALA A 27 -0.57 -14.07 -4.66
N SER A 28 -0.06 -14.54 -5.80
CA SER A 28 1.00 -13.83 -6.52
C SER A 28 0.53 -12.41 -6.83
N PRO A 29 1.43 -11.41 -6.78
CA PRO A 29 1.08 -10.05 -7.15
C PRO A 29 0.47 -10.01 -8.55
N LYS A 30 -0.70 -9.38 -8.67
CA LYS A 30 -1.38 -9.19 -9.95
C LYS A 30 -1.06 -7.80 -10.47
N VAL A 31 -0.22 -7.71 -11.51
CA VAL A 31 0.00 -6.44 -12.23
C VAL A 31 -1.30 -6.04 -12.91
N ILE A 32 -1.76 -4.81 -12.67
CA ILE A 32 -2.97 -4.24 -13.25
C ILE A 32 -2.68 -3.14 -14.26
N HIS A 33 -1.50 -2.50 -14.15
CA HIS A 33 -1.06 -1.47 -15.09
C HIS A 33 0.46 -1.32 -15.08
N THR A 34 1.02 -0.90 -16.22
CA THR A 34 2.41 -0.47 -16.34
C THR A 34 2.44 0.81 -17.16
N GLU A 35 2.83 1.90 -16.52
CA GLU A 35 2.96 3.21 -17.15
C GLU A 35 4.40 3.45 -17.60
N PRO A 36 4.63 3.75 -18.88
CA PRO A 36 5.96 4.14 -19.35
C PRO A 36 6.45 5.43 -18.68
N SER A 37 7.73 5.47 -18.33
CA SER A 37 8.37 6.64 -17.74
C SER A 37 9.77 6.83 -18.32
N GLN A 38 10.26 8.07 -18.31
CA GLN A 38 11.63 8.41 -18.67
C GLN A 38 12.68 7.92 -17.66
N PHE A 39 12.26 7.51 -16.45
CA PHE A 39 13.14 6.96 -15.40
C PHE A 39 13.07 5.44 -15.38
N SER A 40 12.02 4.91 -14.79
CA SER A 40 11.73 3.48 -14.74
C SER A 40 10.23 3.27 -14.91
N PRO A 41 9.77 2.22 -15.58
CA PRO A 41 8.34 1.95 -15.69
C PRO A 41 7.67 1.99 -14.32
N VAL A 42 6.52 2.66 -14.23
CA VAL A 42 5.71 2.71 -13.01
C VAL A 42 4.72 1.56 -13.06
N VAL A 43 4.88 0.58 -12.20
CA VAL A 43 4.05 -0.64 -12.19
C VAL A 43 3.05 -0.56 -11.05
N VAL A 44 1.77 -0.76 -11.38
CA VAL A 44 0.67 -0.87 -10.42
C VAL A 44 0.26 -2.33 -10.30
N TYR A 45 0.18 -2.83 -9.08
CA TYR A 45 -0.22 -4.21 -8.82
C TYR A 45 -1.08 -4.33 -7.58
N GLU A 46 -1.82 -5.43 -7.50
CA GLU A 46 -2.60 -5.80 -6.33
C GLU A 46 -2.05 -7.06 -5.69
N ALA A 47 -1.87 -7.03 -4.38
CA ALA A 47 -1.46 -8.16 -3.57
C ALA A 47 -1.95 -7.99 -2.12
N TYR A 48 -2.35 -9.07 -1.49
CA TYR A 48 -2.71 -9.10 -0.06
C TYR A 48 -3.74 -8.05 0.37
N GLY A 49 -4.71 -7.73 -0.50
CA GLY A 49 -5.74 -6.72 -0.23
C GLY A 49 -5.25 -5.28 -0.33
N GLU A 50 -4.07 -5.07 -0.89
CA GLU A 50 -3.50 -3.75 -1.14
C GLU A 50 -3.28 -3.52 -2.64
N ARG A 51 -3.44 -2.26 -3.09
CA ARG A 51 -2.96 -1.80 -4.38
C ARG A 51 -1.70 -1.00 -4.18
N CYS A 52 -0.65 -1.39 -4.87
CA CYS A 52 0.68 -0.83 -4.70
C CYS A 52 1.26 -0.32 -6.02
N MET A 53 2.18 0.64 -5.90
CA MET A 53 3.03 1.13 -6.97
C MET A 53 4.48 0.73 -6.67
N THR A 54 5.21 0.34 -7.70
CA THR A 54 6.66 0.13 -7.67
C THR A 54 7.29 0.66 -8.95
N PHE A 55 8.61 0.80 -8.94
CA PHE A 55 9.38 1.16 -10.14
C PHE A 55 10.13 -0.06 -10.67
N GLY A 56 10.12 -0.21 -12.00
CA GLY A 56 10.79 -1.31 -12.70
C GLY A 56 9.93 -2.57 -12.78
N SER A 57 10.01 -3.44 -11.77
CA SER A 57 9.23 -4.68 -11.74
C SER A 57 8.68 -4.99 -10.36
N VAL A 58 7.71 -5.91 -10.29
CA VAL A 58 7.06 -6.30 -9.02
C VAL A 58 8.01 -7.09 -8.12
N GLU A 59 9.00 -7.74 -8.72
CA GLU A 59 10.05 -8.47 -8.03
C GLU A 59 11.11 -7.53 -7.45
N ALA A 60 11.20 -6.30 -7.94
CA ALA A 60 12.09 -5.29 -7.39
C ALA A 60 11.67 -4.99 -5.95
N LEU A 61 12.62 -5.09 -5.03
CA LEU A 61 12.41 -4.79 -3.61
C LEU A 61 12.15 -3.28 -3.45
N GLY A 62 10.91 -2.87 -3.36
CA GLY A 62 10.61 -1.47 -3.06
C GLY A 62 9.22 -1.01 -3.45
N ARG A 63 8.25 -1.24 -2.58
CA ARG A 63 6.94 -0.60 -2.70
C ARG A 63 7.09 0.90 -2.46
N GLN A 64 6.71 1.72 -3.45
CA GLN A 64 6.78 3.18 -3.34
C GLN A 64 5.57 3.74 -2.61
N THR A 65 4.41 3.19 -2.88
CA THR A 65 3.16 3.52 -2.21
C THR A 65 2.21 2.34 -2.26
N CYS A 66 1.34 2.24 -1.27
CA CYS A 66 0.22 1.31 -1.27
C CYS A 66 -0.97 1.94 -0.55
N TYR A 67 -2.17 1.53 -0.93
CA TYR A 67 -3.37 1.73 -0.13
C TYR A 67 -4.14 0.41 0.05
N ALA A 68 -4.88 0.30 1.14
CA ALA A 68 -5.72 -0.85 1.39
C ALA A 68 -7.00 -0.77 0.55
N LEU A 69 -7.35 -1.85 -0.15
CA LEU A 69 -8.53 -1.88 -1.02
C LEU A 69 -9.84 -1.75 -0.23
N ASP A 70 -9.86 -2.30 0.99
CA ASP A 70 -10.99 -2.24 1.92
C ASP A 70 -11.11 -0.89 2.64
N ASN A 71 -9.99 -0.16 2.80
CA ASN A 71 -9.95 1.15 3.43
C ASN A 71 -8.90 2.06 2.77
N PRO A 72 -9.24 2.72 1.66
CA PRO A 72 -8.30 3.56 0.90
C PRO A 72 -7.73 4.76 1.68
N GLN A 73 -8.35 5.15 2.78
CA GLN A 73 -7.85 6.24 3.64
C GLN A 73 -6.81 5.75 4.66
N ARG A 74 -6.68 4.46 4.84
CA ARG A 74 -5.68 3.88 5.74
C ARG A 74 -4.27 4.10 5.19
N MET A 75 -3.45 4.83 5.93
CA MET A 75 -2.02 4.96 5.61
C MET A 75 -1.32 3.64 5.88
N VAL A 76 -0.97 2.92 4.82
CA VAL A 76 -0.32 1.60 4.89
C VAL A 76 1.10 1.73 5.43
N PHE A 77 1.85 2.73 4.97
CA PHE A 77 3.23 2.93 5.39
C PHE A 77 3.35 3.74 6.69
N ASN A 78 4.23 3.27 7.57
CA ASN A 78 4.51 3.97 8.83
C ASN A 78 5.10 5.35 8.60
N TYR A 79 5.98 5.50 7.60
CA TYR A 79 6.63 6.80 7.35
C TYR A 79 5.62 7.90 7.01
N THR A 80 4.56 7.61 6.24
CA THR A 80 3.51 8.60 5.95
C THR A 80 2.80 9.06 7.22
N ARG A 81 2.52 8.13 8.14
CA ARG A 81 1.97 8.47 9.47
C ARG A 81 2.94 9.32 10.30
N MET A 82 4.23 8.99 10.24
CA MET A 82 5.27 9.76 10.96
C MET A 82 5.39 11.17 10.39
N MET A 83 5.26 11.36 9.07
CA MET A 83 5.28 12.68 8.44
C MET A 83 4.12 13.57 8.91
N MET A 84 2.96 12.99 9.23
CA MET A 84 1.85 13.74 9.86
C MET A 84 2.25 14.32 11.23
N GLY A 85 3.28 13.78 11.87
CA GLY A 85 3.84 14.30 13.12
C GLY A 85 4.37 15.73 13.02
N ALA A 86 4.65 16.25 11.81
CA ALA A 86 5.00 17.65 11.60
C ALA A 86 3.91 18.62 12.13
N LEU A 87 2.66 18.17 12.19
CA LEU A 87 1.54 18.93 12.73
C LEU A 87 1.60 19.12 14.25
N PHE A 88 2.40 18.32 14.97
CA PHE A 88 2.66 18.61 16.40
C PHE A 88 3.56 19.84 16.59
N VAL A 89 4.39 20.15 15.59
CA VAL A 89 5.28 21.34 15.61
C VAL A 89 4.54 22.56 15.06
N ASN A 90 3.80 22.39 13.98
CA ASN A 90 2.98 23.46 13.39
C ASN A 90 1.57 22.88 13.08
N PRO A 91 0.60 23.08 13.98
CA PRO A 91 -0.71 22.46 13.83
C PRO A 91 -1.62 23.11 12.78
N ALA A 92 -1.28 24.32 12.32
CA ALA A 92 -2.11 25.05 11.36
C ALA A 92 -1.26 25.74 10.28
N PRO A 93 -0.45 24.99 9.51
CA PRO A 93 0.34 25.55 8.44
C PRO A 93 -0.57 26.16 7.36
N LYS A 94 -0.20 27.32 6.84
CA LYS A 94 -0.94 27.97 5.75
C LYS A 94 -0.47 27.48 4.37
N ARG A 95 0.81 27.12 4.28
CA ARG A 95 1.42 26.63 3.05
C ARG A 95 2.28 25.41 3.36
N ILE A 96 2.16 24.38 2.52
CA ILE A 96 2.90 23.14 2.65
C ILE A 96 3.53 22.83 1.31
N LEU A 97 4.83 22.53 1.32
CA LEU A 97 5.52 21.96 0.17
C LEU A 97 5.86 20.51 0.46
N ILE A 98 5.54 19.65 -0.51
CA ILE A 98 5.88 18.22 -0.47
C ILE A 98 6.74 17.91 -1.70
N VAL A 99 7.89 17.28 -1.50
CA VAL A 99 8.74 16.80 -2.59
C VAL A 99 8.54 15.30 -2.74
N GLY A 100 8.03 14.90 -3.91
CA GLY A 100 7.59 13.54 -4.21
C GLY A 100 6.10 13.34 -3.96
N LEU A 101 5.40 12.73 -4.94
CA LEU A 101 3.96 12.48 -4.87
C LEU A 101 3.64 11.05 -4.42
N GLY A 102 4.29 10.06 -5.05
CA GLY A 102 3.90 8.66 -4.91
C GLY A 102 2.43 8.46 -5.31
N GLY A 103 1.66 7.76 -4.50
CA GLY A 103 0.21 7.62 -4.69
C GLY A 103 -0.64 8.75 -4.11
N GLY A 104 -0.03 9.85 -3.70
CA GLY A 104 -0.77 11.01 -3.19
C GLY A 104 -1.38 10.85 -1.79
N THR A 105 -1.03 9.80 -1.04
CA THR A 105 -1.60 9.54 0.29
C THR A 105 -1.37 10.68 1.28
N LEU A 106 -0.14 11.18 1.37
CA LEU A 106 0.21 12.26 2.30
C LEU A 106 -0.48 13.59 1.94
N PRO A 107 -0.36 14.09 0.69
CA PRO A 107 -1.00 15.35 0.33
C PRO A 107 -2.52 15.28 0.43
N SER A 108 -3.16 14.16 0.08
CA SER A 108 -4.61 13.98 0.23
C SER A 108 -5.05 14.04 1.69
N ALA A 109 -4.31 13.38 2.59
CA ALA A 109 -4.60 13.40 4.01
C ALA A 109 -4.44 14.80 4.61
N LEU A 110 -3.37 15.52 4.24
CA LEU A 110 -3.16 16.90 4.68
C LEU A 110 -4.23 17.85 4.15
N ALA A 111 -4.63 17.71 2.88
CA ALA A 111 -5.69 18.51 2.29
C ALA A 111 -7.05 18.31 2.99
N ALA A 112 -7.34 17.08 3.42
CA ALA A 112 -8.56 16.76 4.17
C ALA A 112 -8.53 17.33 5.59
N LEU A 113 -7.38 17.25 6.28
CA LEU A 113 -7.24 17.74 7.65
C LEU A 113 -7.09 19.25 7.75
N LEU A 114 -6.53 19.88 6.75
CA LEU A 114 -6.18 21.31 6.72
C LEU A 114 -6.90 22.02 5.58
N PRO A 115 -8.21 22.21 5.65
CA PRO A 115 -9.02 22.73 4.53
C PRO A 115 -8.67 24.16 4.14
N GLN A 116 -7.88 24.88 4.95
CA GLN A 116 -7.43 26.25 4.68
C GLN A 116 -5.98 26.33 4.18
N ALA A 117 -5.24 25.21 4.18
CA ALA A 117 -3.86 25.19 3.71
C ALA A 117 -3.78 25.12 2.17
N GLU A 118 -2.79 25.77 1.61
CA GLU A 118 -2.33 25.56 0.24
C GLU A 118 -1.22 24.52 0.25
N ILE A 119 -1.34 23.52 -0.60
CA ILE A 119 -0.39 22.41 -0.69
C ILE A 119 0.15 22.36 -2.11
N ASP A 120 1.45 22.52 -2.22
CA ASP A 120 2.19 22.32 -3.46
C ASP A 120 2.99 21.01 -3.36
N VAL A 121 2.82 20.15 -4.34
CA VAL A 121 3.56 18.91 -4.48
C VAL A 121 4.46 19.02 -5.70
N VAL A 122 5.72 18.68 -5.56
CA VAL A 122 6.67 18.63 -6.68
C VAL A 122 7.00 17.19 -6.96
N GLU A 123 6.68 16.73 -8.17
CA GLU A 123 6.97 15.37 -8.63
C GLU A 123 7.78 15.44 -9.92
N ILE A 124 8.90 14.72 -9.95
CA ILE A 124 9.80 14.77 -11.10
C ILE A 124 9.29 13.93 -12.28
N ASP A 125 8.50 12.91 -11.99
CA ASP A 125 7.99 11.98 -12.99
C ASP A 125 6.49 12.18 -13.26
N PRO A 126 6.13 12.76 -14.43
CA PRO A 126 4.73 12.91 -14.81
C PRO A 126 3.95 11.57 -14.89
N ALA A 127 4.64 10.44 -15.08
CA ALA A 127 4.02 9.12 -15.07
C ALA A 127 3.48 8.78 -13.67
N VAL A 128 4.19 9.17 -12.63
CA VAL A 128 3.74 8.99 -11.23
C VAL A 128 2.45 9.77 -10.98
N LEU A 129 2.34 11.01 -11.49
CA LEU A 129 1.12 11.79 -11.36
C LEU A 129 -0.07 11.10 -12.04
N ARG A 130 0.08 10.68 -13.31
CA ARG A 130 -1.00 9.96 -14.02
C ARG A 130 -1.44 8.71 -13.26
N VAL A 131 -0.48 7.91 -12.81
CA VAL A 131 -0.77 6.69 -12.04
C VAL A 131 -1.45 7.01 -10.71
N ALA A 132 -1.06 8.09 -10.02
CA ALA A 132 -1.70 8.51 -8.78
C ALA A 132 -3.18 8.88 -8.99
N GLU A 133 -3.49 9.62 -10.05
CA GLU A 133 -4.85 10.01 -10.41
C GLU A 133 -5.70 8.80 -10.81
N ASP A 134 -5.18 7.95 -11.72
CA ASP A 134 -5.95 6.85 -12.30
C ASP A 134 -6.14 5.66 -11.34
N TYR A 135 -5.14 5.36 -10.50
CA TYR A 135 -5.12 4.13 -9.72
C TYR A 135 -5.13 4.32 -8.20
N PHE A 136 -4.77 5.52 -7.68
CA PHE A 136 -4.64 5.77 -6.24
C PHE A 136 -5.62 6.81 -5.70
N ARG A 137 -6.64 7.18 -6.49
CA ARG A 137 -7.69 8.14 -6.09
C ARG A 137 -7.14 9.51 -5.71
N PHE A 138 -5.96 9.85 -6.17
CA PHE A 138 -5.44 11.19 -5.99
C PHE A 138 -6.20 12.16 -6.89
N ALA A 139 -6.58 13.29 -6.34
CA ALA A 139 -7.30 14.32 -7.08
C ALA A 139 -6.70 15.69 -6.73
N PRO A 140 -6.03 16.35 -7.68
CA PRO A 140 -5.61 17.74 -7.50
C PRO A 140 -6.81 18.67 -7.31
N SER A 141 -6.57 19.83 -6.71
CA SER A 141 -7.58 20.86 -6.50
C SER A 141 -6.93 22.25 -6.58
N PRO A 142 -7.69 23.34 -6.57
CA PRO A 142 -7.12 24.70 -6.55
C PRO A 142 -6.14 24.96 -5.38
N ARG A 143 -6.27 24.18 -4.29
CA ARG A 143 -5.39 24.27 -3.11
C ARG A 143 -4.43 23.10 -2.95
N LEU A 144 -4.53 22.08 -3.78
CA LEU A 144 -3.63 20.93 -3.83
C LEU A 144 -3.11 20.82 -5.25
N ARG A 145 -1.98 21.45 -5.52
CA ARG A 145 -1.39 21.56 -6.85
C ARG A 145 -0.21 20.60 -6.98
N VAL A 146 -0.02 20.06 -8.17
CA VAL A 146 1.16 19.24 -8.48
C VAL A 146 1.96 19.92 -9.58
N HIS A 147 3.25 20.03 -9.37
CA HIS A 147 4.22 20.62 -10.28
C HIS A 147 5.14 19.52 -10.80
N ALA A 148 5.11 19.26 -12.11
CA ALA A 148 6.04 18.32 -12.75
C ALA A 148 7.41 19.00 -12.89
N ALA A 149 8.28 18.83 -11.92
CA ALA A 149 9.59 19.47 -11.86
C ALA A 149 10.59 18.71 -10.99
N ASP A 150 11.87 18.97 -11.18
CA ASP A 150 12.91 18.56 -10.24
C ASP A 150 12.78 19.38 -8.94
N GLY A 151 12.59 18.68 -7.81
CA GLY A 151 12.43 19.32 -6.50
C GLY A 151 13.60 20.18 -6.08
N ARG A 152 14.83 19.82 -6.50
CA ARG A 152 16.03 20.65 -6.22
C ARG A 152 16.01 21.97 -6.99
N ALA A 153 15.47 21.98 -8.20
CA ALA A 153 15.36 23.20 -9.01
C ALA A 153 14.15 24.05 -8.62
N TYR A 154 13.15 23.44 -7.99
CA TYR A 154 11.91 24.10 -7.56
C TYR A 154 12.07 24.92 -6.27
N VAL A 155 12.90 24.45 -5.32
CA VAL A 155 13.21 25.12 -4.04
C VAL A 155 14.43 26.02 -4.22
#